data_8da126643506480c8a73289ccb7d8b03
#
_entry.id   8da126643506480c8a73289ccb7d8b03
#
_cell.length_a   1.000
_cell.length_b   1.000
_cell.length_c   1.000
_cell.angle_alpha   90.00
_cell.angle_beta   90.00
_cell.angle_gamma   90.00
#
_symmetry.space_group_name_H-M   'P 1'
#
loop_
_entity.id
_entity.type
_entity.pdbx_description
1 polymer ?
#
loop_
_entity_poly.entity_id
_entity_poly.type
_entity_poly.pdbx_seq_one_letter_code
_entity_poly.pdbx_strand_id
1 'polypeptide(L)'
;MDKAVEYSQKVEKFVAALTKENVGVKGDKWQVETGRKFDKVYVQTDVQKIGRYMVDRNSWTIYGVKSWAQINPRRTFGTLDTVSQYDWSGHVGTPKAGTDAENLHNELEAQIAAGYKKRGRPRKVTA
;
A
#
# COMPACT_ATOMS: atom_id res chain seq x y z
N MET A 1 -21.13 -10.39 -11.13
CA MET A 1 -20.86 -10.26 -9.69
C MET A 1 -20.87 -8.78 -9.30
N ASP A 2 -21.45 -8.48 -8.15
CA ASP A 2 -21.49 -7.12 -7.66
C ASP A 2 -20.06 -6.64 -7.36
N LYS A 3 -19.74 -5.41 -7.76
CA LYS A 3 -18.42 -4.87 -7.53
C LYS A 3 -18.07 -4.78 -6.05
N ALA A 4 -19.05 -4.52 -5.20
CA ALA A 4 -18.81 -4.44 -3.76
C ALA A 4 -18.39 -5.81 -3.20
N VAL A 5 -19.00 -6.88 -3.68
CA VAL A 5 -18.65 -8.23 -3.24
C VAL A 5 -17.27 -8.60 -3.75
N GLU A 6 -16.99 -8.27 -5.01
CA GLU A 6 -15.68 -8.53 -5.61
C GLU A 6 -14.59 -7.78 -4.87
N TYR A 7 -14.84 -6.51 -4.55
CA TYR A 7 -13.89 -5.69 -3.80
C TYR A 7 -13.59 -6.33 -2.44
N SER A 8 -14.62 -6.71 -1.70
CA SER A 8 -14.46 -7.32 -0.38
C SER A 8 -13.64 -8.60 -0.44
N GLN A 9 -13.90 -9.44 -1.44
CA GLN A 9 -13.17 -10.68 -1.62
C GLN A 9 -11.69 -10.42 -1.91
N LYS A 10 -11.40 -9.40 -2.70
CA LYS A 10 -10.02 -9.06 -3.02
C LYS A 10 -9.29 -8.46 -1.83
N VAL A 11 -9.97 -7.67 -1.02
CA VAL A 11 -9.38 -7.14 0.22
C VAL A 11 -9.06 -8.30 1.16
N GLU A 12 -9.95 -9.29 1.27
CA GLU A 12 -9.69 -10.46 2.11
C GLU A 12 -8.47 -11.23 1.62
N LYS A 13 -8.31 -11.36 0.32
CA LYS A 13 -7.14 -12.03 -0.26
C LYS A 13 -5.85 -11.27 0.05
N PHE A 14 -5.91 -9.94 0.00
CA PHE A 14 -4.77 -9.11 0.32
C PHE A 14 -4.36 -9.29 1.79
N VAL A 15 -5.33 -9.25 2.69
CA VAL A 15 -5.08 -9.45 4.11
C VAL A 15 -4.56 -10.86 4.37
N ALA A 16 -5.07 -11.85 3.67
CA ALA A 16 -4.59 -13.23 3.79
C ALA A 16 -3.14 -13.35 3.35
N ALA A 17 -2.76 -12.66 2.27
CA ALA A 17 -1.37 -12.65 1.80
C ALA A 17 -0.45 -12.00 2.83
N LEU A 18 -0.88 -10.88 3.42
CA LEU A 18 -0.11 -10.22 4.47
C LEU A 18 0.05 -11.12 5.69
N THR A 19 -1.02 -11.80 6.09
CA THR A 19 -1.00 -12.69 7.23
C THR A 19 -0.03 -13.85 7.01
N LYS A 20 0.01 -14.34 5.78
CA LYS A 20 0.87 -15.46 5.44
C LYS A 20 2.34 -15.07 5.29
N GLU A 21 2.60 -13.95 4.62
CA GLU A 21 3.96 -13.53 4.27
C GLU A 21 4.61 -12.65 5.33
N ASN A 22 3.83 -11.87 6.05
CA ASN A 22 4.36 -10.93 7.04
C ASN A 22 3.86 -11.34 8.42
N VAL A 23 4.50 -12.34 8.98
CA VAL A 23 4.05 -12.94 10.23
C VAL A 23 4.18 -12.00 11.42
N GLY A 24 5.23 -11.20 11.45
CA GLY A 24 5.43 -10.26 12.55
C GLY A 24 5.61 -10.91 13.90
N VAL A 25 5.16 -10.23 14.93
CA VAL A 25 5.26 -10.72 16.31
C VAL A 25 4.10 -11.66 16.59
N LYS A 26 4.37 -12.73 17.33
CA LYS A 26 3.35 -13.68 17.68
C LYS A 26 2.21 -12.98 18.41
N GLY A 27 0.99 -13.23 18.00
CA GLY A 27 -0.19 -12.61 18.59
C GLY A 27 -0.69 -11.40 17.85
N ASP A 28 0.14 -10.80 16.99
CA ASP A 28 -0.30 -9.69 16.17
C ASP A 28 -1.21 -10.20 15.06
N LYS A 29 -2.22 -9.42 14.71
CA LYS A 29 -3.17 -9.81 13.68
C LYS A 29 -3.39 -8.72 12.66
N TRP A 30 -3.38 -9.11 11.39
CA TRP A 30 -3.73 -8.20 10.31
C TRP A 30 -5.25 -8.09 10.24
N GLN A 31 -5.74 -6.86 10.18
CA GLN A 31 -7.16 -6.58 10.14
C GLN A 31 -7.47 -5.42 9.20
N VAL A 32 -8.75 -5.25 8.89
CA VAL A 32 -9.22 -4.16 8.03
C VAL A 32 -10.29 -3.37 8.75
N GLU A 33 -10.16 -2.05 8.70
CA GLU A 33 -11.21 -1.17 9.21
C GLU A 33 -11.82 -0.45 8.00
N THR A 34 -13.10 -0.67 7.78
CA THR A 34 -13.79 -0.09 6.63
C THR A 34 -14.01 1.41 6.84
N GLY A 35 -13.60 2.19 5.87
CA GLY A 35 -13.82 3.62 5.88
C GLY A 35 -14.74 4.03 4.76
N ARG A 36 -14.94 5.33 4.62
CA ARG A 36 -15.82 5.87 3.60
C ARG A 36 -15.19 5.84 2.21
N LYS A 37 -13.94 6.23 2.11
CA LYS A 37 -13.21 6.32 0.86
C LYS A 37 -12.09 5.31 0.78
N PHE A 38 -11.49 5.01 1.92
CA PHE A 38 -10.39 4.06 2.01
C PHE A 38 -10.67 3.04 3.11
N ASP A 39 -10.21 1.81 2.88
CA ASP A 39 -10.19 0.81 3.93
C ASP A 39 -8.79 0.80 4.51
N LYS A 40 -8.69 0.80 5.83
CA LYS A 40 -7.39 0.78 6.51
C LYS A 40 -6.99 -0.65 6.79
N VAL A 41 -5.80 -1.03 6.33
CA VAL A 41 -5.23 -2.34 6.63
C VAL A 41 -4.19 -2.13 7.72
N TYR A 42 -4.37 -2.76 8.85
CA TYR A 42 -3.54 -2.51 10.01
C TYR A 42 -3.19 -3.78 10.78
N VAL A 43 -2.19 -3.67 11.64
CA VAL A 43 -1.82 -4.75 12.54
C VAL A 43 -2.33 -4.41 13.92
N GLN A 44 -3.09 -5.31 14.52
CA GLN A 44 -3.56 -5.17 15.88
C GLN A 44 -2.57 -5.88 16.80
N THR A 45 -1.93 -5.09 17.67
CA THR A 45 -1.03 -5.64 18.69
C THR A 45 -1.77 -5.65 20.03
N ASP A 46 -1.09 -6.07 21.09
CA ASP A 46 -1.69 -6.11 22.44
C ASP A 46 -2.11 -4.73 22.91
N VAL A 47 -1.42 -3.71 22.48
CA VAL A 47 -1.60 -2.34 23.02
C VAL A 47 -2.12 -1.32 22.02
N GLN A 48 -2.02 -1.58 20.74
CA GLN A 48 -2.40 -0.57 19.75
C GLN A 48 -2.67 -1.14 18.37
N LYS A 49 -3.19 -0.29 17.50
CA LYS A 49 -3.39 -0.58 16.09
C LYS A 49 -2.32 0.18 15.31
N ILE A 50 -1.62 -0.52 14.44
CA ILE A 50 -0.57 0.10 13.62
C ILE A 50 -1.01 0.10 12.18
N GLY A 51 -1.29 1.28 11.61
CA GLY A 51 -1.70 1.39 10.20
C GLY A 51 -0.54 1.03 9.28
N ARG A 52 -0.82 0.21 8.28
CA ARG A 52 0.20 -0.25 7.34
C ARG A 52 -0.11 0.13 5.91
N TYR A 53 -1.37 -0.02 5.51
CA TYR A 53 -1.79 0.28 4.14
C TYR A 53 -3.18 0.87 4.14
N MET A 54 -3.54 1.59 3.07
CA MET A 54 -4.91 2.02 2.84
C MET A 54 -5.27 1.70 1.40
N VAL A 55 -6.46 1.15 1.21
CA VAL A 55 -6.94 0.75 -0.11
C VAL A 55 -8.06 1.70 -0.54
N ASP A 56 -7.91 2.31 -1.72
CA ASP A 56 -8.94 3.17 -2.28
C ASP A 56 -10.10 2.31 -2.75
N ARG A 57 -11.30 2.57 -2.24
CA ARG A 57 -12.47 1.76 -2.55
C ARG A 57 -12.99 1.94 -3.97
N ASN A 58 -12.57 3.00 -4.65
CA ASN A 58 -12.97 3.23 -6.04
C ASN A 58 -11.97 2.68 -7.04
N SER A 59 -10.70 2.99 -6.87
CA SER A 59 -9.66 2.58 -7.81
C SER A 59 -8.99 1.27 -7.44
N TRP A 60 -9.20 0.80 -6.20
CA TRP A 60 -8.60 -0.41 -5.65
C TRP A 60 -7.08 -0.29 -5.50
N THR A 61 -6.57 0.94 -5.55
CA THR A 61 -5.14 1.20 -5.38
C THR A 61 -4.74 1.01 -3.91
N ILE A 62 -3.59 0.37 -3.69
CA ILE A 62 -3.05 0.15 -2.35
C ILE A 62 -2.03 1.25 -2.09
N TYR A 63 -2.25 2.04 -1.05
CA TYR A 63 -1.35 3.13 -0.67
C TYR A 63 -0.64 2.80 0.64
N GLY A 64 0.57 3.33 0.80
CA GLY A 64 1.21 3.39 2.10
C GLY A 64 0.55 4.48 2.93
N VAL A 65 0.90 4.58 4.20
CA VAL A 65 0.30 5.56 5.10
C VAL A 65 1.35 6.52 5.67
N LYS A 66 0.92 7.76 5.90
CA LYS A 66 1.75 8.74 6.61
C LYS A 66 1.41 8.70 8.08
N SER A 67 0.15 8.42 8.40
CA SER A 67 -0.34 8.32 9.76
C SER A 67 -1.56 7.44 9.75
N TRP A 68 -2.18 7.23 10.91
CA TRP A 68 -3.33 6.33 11.04
C TRP A 68 -4.43 6.59 10.01
N ALA A 69 -4.72 7.85 9.73
CA ALA A 69 -5.85 8.19 8.87
C ALA A 69 -5.46 8.87 7.55
N GLN A 70 -4.18 8.90 7.21
CA GLN A 70 -3.73 9.59 6.01
C GLN A 70 -2.92 8.71 5.10
N ILE A 71 -3.28 8.69 3.82
CA ILE A 71 -2.50 7.97 2.82
C ILE A 71 -1.21 8.75 2.51
N ASN A 72 -0.23 8.01 2.00
CA ASN A 72 0.94 8.62 1.41
C ASN A 72 0.80 8.42 -0.11
N PRO A 73 0.35 9.43 -0.86
CA PRO A 73 0.09 9.25 -2.28
C PRO A 73 1.34 8.97 -3.12
N ARG A 74 2.51 9.17 -2.56
CA ARG A 74 3.76 8.85 -3.25
C ARG A 74 4.20 7.41 -3.05
N ARG A 75 3.49 6.66 -2.19
CA ARG A 75 3.81 5.27 -1.92
C ARG A 75 2.63 4.41 -2.30
N THR A 76 2.68 3.81 -3.48
CA THR A 76 1.64 2.90 -3.94
C THR A 76 2.22 1.51 -4.15
N PHE A 77 1.39 0.51 -3.91
CA PHE A 77 1.80 -0.89 -4.00
C PHE A 77 0.87 -1.63 -4.95
N GLY A 78 0.63 -1.03 -6.11
CA GLY A 78 -0.25 -1.59 -7.12
C GLY A 78 -1.71 -1.51 -6.71
N THR A 79 -2.49 -2.47 -7.18
CA THR A 79 -3.91 -2.55 -6.87
C THR A 79 -4.23 -3.90 -6.26
N LEU A 80 -5.49 -4.09 -5.86
CA LEU A 80 -5.92 -5.38 -5.35
C LEU A 80 -5.77 -6.50 -6.39
N ASP A 81 -5.72 -6.16 -7.67
CA ASP A 81 -5.53 -7.15 -8.73
C ASP A 81 -4.08 -7.59 -8.90
N THR A 82 -3.13 -6.81 -8.39
CA THR A 82 -1.71 -7.12 -8.54
C THR A 82 -1.05 -7.61 -7.26
N VAL A 83 -1.83 -7.97 -6.26
CA VAL A 83 -1.31 -8.44 -4.97
C VAL A 83 -0.33 -9.60 -5.13
N SER A 84 -0.61 -10.54 -6.04
CA SER A 84 0.26 -11.69 -6.25
C SER A 84 1.60 -11.35 -6.90
N GLN A 85 1.75 -10.14 -7.43
CA GLN A 85 3.00 -9.69 -8.05
C GLN A 85 3.93 -9.00 -7.06
N TYR A 86 3.53 -8.92 -5.80
CA TYR A 86 4.31 -8.26 -4.76
C TYR A 86 4.75 -9.26 -3.69
N ASP A 87 5.90 -8.95 -3.09
CA ASP A 87 6.41 -9.66 -1.92
C ASP A 87 6.03 -8.81 -0.72
N TRP A 88 5.23 -9.34 0.17
CA TRP A 88 4.70 -8.61 1.33
C TRP A 88 5.43 -8.94 2.63
N SER A 89 6.52 -9.68 2.55
CA SER A 89 7.25 -10.12 3.75
C SER A 89 8.06 -9.02 4.45
N GLY A 90 8.38 -7.94 3.75
CA GLY A 90 9.15 -6.85 4.33
C GLY A 90 8.30 -5.84 5.06
N HIS A 91 8.90 -4.74 5.49
CA HIS A 91 8.20 -3.66 6.17
C HIS A 91 7.08 -3.09 5.28
N VAL A 92 7.35 -3.00 3.99
CA VAL A 92 6.34 -2.62 3.00
C VAL A 92 6.44 -3.60 1.83
N GLY A 93 5.39 -3.69 1.02
CA GLY A 93 5.39 -4.55 -0.14
C GLY A 93 6.42 -4.11 -1.17
N THR A 94 7.05 -5.07 -1.83
CA THR A 94 7.98 -4.79 -2.92
C THR A 94 7.59 -5.63 -4.14
N PRO A 95 7.63 -5.05 -5.35
CA PRO A 95 7.29 -5.81 -6.55
C PRO A 95 8.26 -6.97 -6.75
N LYS A 96 7.73 -8.10 -7.20
CA LYS A 96 8.57 -9.25 -7.52
C LYS A 96 9.30 -9.00 -8.83
N ALA A 97 10.53 -9.46 -8.91
CA ALA A 97 11.35 -9.28 -10.11
C ALA A 97 10.68 -9.91 -11.34
N GLY A 98 10.78 -9.22 -12.46
CA GLY A 98 10.25 -9.72 -13.72
C GLY A 98 8.74 -9.56 -13.92
N THR A 99 8.06 -8.88 -13.02
CA THR A 99 6.60 -8.69 -13.14
C THR A 99 6.27 -7.32 -13.70
N ASP A 100 5.03 -7.16 -14.19
CA ASP A 100 4.56 -5.86 -14.65
C ASP A 100 4.51 -4.88 -13.49
N ALA A 101 4.26 -5.37 -12.28
CA ALA A 101 4.25 -4.52 -11.09
C ALA A 101 5.62 -3.90 -10.85
N GLU A 102 6.69 -4.62 -11.10
CA GLU A 102 8.03 -4.09 -10.95
C GLU A 102 8.28 -2.96 -11.95
N ASN A 103 7.88 -3.16 -13.20
CA ASN A 103 8.06 -2.14 -14.23
C ASN A 103 7.28 -0.87 -13.89
N LEU A 104 6.04 -1.02 -13.46
CA LEU A 104 5.21 0.10 -13.10
C LEU A 104 5.77 0.82 -11.86
N HIS A 105 6.21 0.07 -10.88
CA HIS A 105 6.79 0.62 -9.67
C HIS A 105 8.03 1.47 -9.99
N ASN A 106 8.92 0.94 -10.82
CA ASN A 106 10.13 1.67 -11.21
C ASN A 106 9.80 2.95 -11.98
N GLU A 107 8.79 2.89 -12.83
CA GLU A 107 8.36 4.04 -13.58
C GLU A 107 7.80 5.13 -12.66
N LEU A 108 6.96 4.75 -11.69
CA LEU A 108 6.39 5.69 -10.74
C LEU A 108 7.48 6.31 -9.85
N GLU A 109 8.44 5.52 -9.42
CA GLU A 109 9.53 6.02 -8.60
C GLU A 109 10.37 7.04 -9.37
N ALA A 110 10.60 6.79 -10.66
CA ALA A 110 11.33 7.73 -11.50
C ALA A 110 10.58 9.04 -11.65
N GLN A 111 9.26 8.97 -11.82
CA GLN A 111 8.44 10.18 -11.92
C GLN A 111 8.44 10.99 -10.64
N ILE A 112 8.34 10.33 -9.51
CA ILE A 112 8.36 10.98 -8.21
C ILE A 112 9.71 11.65 -7.98
N ALA A 113 10.78 10.95 -8.28
CA ALA A 113 12.13 11.49 -8.13
C ALA A 113 12.35 12.71 -9.01
N ALA A 114 11.89 12.67 -10.25
CA ALA A 114 12.02 13.80 -11.16
C ALA A 114 11.23 15.00 -10.68
N GLY A 115 10.00 14.77 -10.21
CA GLY A 115 9.19 15.84 -9.67
C GLY A 115 9.78 16.46 -8.41
N TYR A 116 10.30 15.63 -7.54
CA TYR A 116 10.91 16.09 -6.32
C TYR A 116 12.15 16.93 -6.62
N LYS A 117 12.97 16.49 -7.53
CA LYS A 117 14.11 17.22 -7.95
C LYS A 117 13.76 18.59 -8.46
N LYS A 118 12.78 18.68 -9.32
CA LYS A 118 12.34 19.94 -9.85
C LYS A 118 11.93 20.91 -8.78
N ARG A 119 11.26 20.45 -7.77
CA ARG A 119 10.81 21.32 -6.73
C ARG A 119 11.92 21.81 -5.86
N GLY A 120 12.90 21.01 -5.61
CA GLY A 120 13.98 21.37 -4.73
C GLY A 120 14.92 22.36 -5.30
N ARG A 121 15.11 22.37 -6.62
CA ARG A 121 16.08 23.22 -7.23
C ARG A 121 15.80 24.67 -7.27
N PRO A 122 14.64 25.08 -7.61
CA PRO A 122 14.39 26.51 -7.80
C PRO A 122 14.80 27.36 -6.64
N ARG A 123 14.62 26.89 -5.49
CA ARG A 123 14.94 27.70 -4.36
C ARG A 123 16.38 28.04 -4.24
N LYS A 124 17.22 27.11 -4.51
CA LYS A 124 18.60 27.36 -4.43
C LYS A 124 19.06 28.27 -5.45
N VAL A 125 18.52 28.08 -6.56
CA VAL A 125 18.93 28.88 -7.67
C VAL A 125 18.62 30.28 -7.52
N THR A 126 17.61 30.57 -6.86
CA THR A 126 17.23 31.91 -6.75
C THR A 126 18.20 32.66 -6.02
N ALA A 127 18.96 32.00 -5.48
CA ALA A 127 19.99 32.75 -4.92
C ALA A 127 20.50 33.47 -6.09
#